data_c182a0b81bd42e9d5176470a3970ef99
#
_entry.id   c182a0b81bd42e9d5176470a3970ef99
#
_cell.length_a   1.000
_cell.length_b   1.000
_cell.length_c   1.000
_cell.angle_alpha   90.00
_cell.angle_beta   90.00
_cell.angle_gamma   90.00
#
_symmetry.space_group_name_H-M   'P 1'
#
loop_
_entity.id
_entity.type
_entity.pdbx_description
1 polymer ?
#
loop_
_entity_poly.entity_id
_entity_poly.type
_entity_poly.pdbx_seq_one_letter_code
_entity_poly.pdbx_strand_id
1 'polypeptide(L)'
;MRAFVVTGPCEAGVQDVADPQPRPGQVVVDVARVGVCGTDVEFYKGDMAYLHNGSAQYPLRLGHEWCGTVGSVGEGVDSWWLGRRVTGDTMLGCGHCHRCTSGRQHVCADRYEIGVRHGWPGALAERLPVPVTALHELPDSIDDTAGALIEPGGNALRAALASGAEPGRRVLVWGSGTIGLLAVQFAVAQGADVDVVGHHEETLAMARSFGARRATLSDEGIEGIYDSVIDATNNSSVPADALALVEPGGRVVYIGLASEPSLIDTRLMVLADVTAVGILSASPAMQGVIEYFASGRVDPRPLVAATVPLAETAAILAGRRPSDAGPGPKMLIDPHAG
;
A
#
# COMPACT_ATOMS: atom_id res chain seq x y z
N MET A 1 -6.16 -24.21 9.80
CA MET A 1 -5.15 -23.49 9.02
C MET A 1 -4.23 -22.67 9.93
N ARG A 2 -3.00 -22.43 9.51
CA ARG A 2 -2.09 -21.55 10.25
C ARG A 2 -2.42 -20.08 9.94
N ALA A 3 -2.35 -19.23 10.96
CA ALA A 3 -2.53 -17.79 10.82
C ALA A 3 -1.61 -17.05 11.83
N PHE A 4 -1.08 -15.91 11.43
CA PHE A 4 -0.37 -15.02 12.33
C PHE A 4 -1.39 -14.13 13.06
N VAL A 5 -1.38 -14.19 14.39
CA VAL A 5 -2.34 -13.50 15.26
C VAL A 5 -1.59 -12.58 16.22
N VAL A 6 -1.98 -11.31 16.25
CA VAL A 6 -1.51 -10.32 17.23
C VAL A 6 -2.51 -10.30 18.37
N THR A 7 -2.05 -10.60 19.59
CA THR A 7 -2.89 -10.72 20.79
C THR A 7 -2.78 -9.51 21.72
N GLY A 8 -1.74 -8.69 21.52
CA GLY A 8 -1.45 -7.48 22.27
C GLY A 8 -0.23 -6.75 21.70
N PRO A 9 0.12 -5.58 22.22
CA PRO A 9 1.31 -4.84 21.78
C PRO A 9 2.58 -5.67 21.92
N CYS A 10 3.28 -5.89 20.80
CA CYS A 10 4.45 -6.75 20.66
C CYS A 10 4.23 -8.22 21.07
N GLU A 11 2.98 -8.66 21.15
CA GLU A 11 2.58 -10.03 21.45
C GLU A 11 1.89 -10.64 20.22
N ALA A 12 2.56 -11.52 19.52
CA ALA A 12 2.04 -12.14 18.30
C ALA A 12 2.73 -13.47 18.01
N GLY A 13 2.06 -14.32 17.26
CA GLY A 13 2.63 -15.59 16.81
C GLY A 13 1.72 -16.33 15.85
N VAL A 14 2.25 -17.40 15.28
CA VAL A 14 1.47 -18.33 14.44
C VAL A 14 0.61 -19.20 15.33
N GLN A 15 -0.66 -19.31 15.00
CA GLN A 15 -1.66 -20.12 15.69
C GLN A 15 -2.43 -20.98 14.70
N ASP A 16 -2.89 -22.13 15.15
CA ASP A 16 -3.89 -22.92 14.44
C ASP A 16 -5.28 -22.34 14.69
N VAL A 17 -5.93 -21.90 13.61
CA VAL A 17 -7.28 -21.34 13.63
C VAL A 17 -8.21 -22.15 12.73
N ALA A 18 -9.52 -22.04 12.94
CA ALA A 18 -10.49 -22.70 12.08
C ALA A 18 -10.35 -22.24 10.62
N ASP A 19 -10.49 -23.19 9.68
CA ASP A 19 -10.53 -22.87 8.25
C ASP A 19 -11.76 -22.02 7.94
N PRO A 20 -11.58 -20.89 7.21
CA PRO A 20 -12.72 -20.09 6.82
C PRO A 20 -13.60 -20.85 5.83
N GLN A 21 -14.92 -20.71 6.00
CA GLN A 21 -15.89 -21.17 5.03
C GLN A 21 -16.45 -19.95 4.29
N PRO A 22 -16.60 -19.99 2.95
CA PRO A 22 -17.11 -18.84 2.23
C PRO A 22 -18.62 -18.66 2.55
N ARG A 23 -19.01 -17.45 2.97
CA ARG A 23 -20.41 -17.06 3.13
C ARG A 23 -21.03 -16.73 1.77
N PRO A 24 -22.35 -16.56 1.66
CA PRO A 24 -22.97 -16.08 0.43
C PRO A 24 -22.31 -14.81 -0.07
N GLY A 25 -21.95 -14.76 -1.37
CA GLY A 25 -21.25 -13.65 -2.00
C GLY A 25 -19.74 -13.56 -1.70
N GLN A 26 -19.17 -14.53 -1.01
CA GLN A 26 -17.73 -14.57 -0.67
C GLN A 26 -17.02 -15.72 -1.39
N VAL A 27 -15.72 -15.59 -1.49
CA VAL A 27 -14.76 -16.65 -1.82
C VAL A 27 -13.83 -16.88 -0.65
N VAL A 28 -13.13 -18.02 -0.65
CA VAL A 28 -11.92 -18.22 0.16
C VAL A 28 -10.74 -18.33 -0.79
N VAL A 29 -9.73 -17.53 -0.54
CA VAL A 29 -8.49 -17.47 -1.30
C VAL A 29 -7.42 -18.25 -0.55
N ASP A 30 -6.73 -19.17 -1.21
CA ASP A 30 -5.46 -19.74 -0.77
C ASP A 30 -4.38 -18.68 -1.03
N VAL A 31 -3.83 -18.11 0.04
CA VAL A 31 -2.95 -16.94 -0.03
C VAL A 31 -1.55 -17.35 -0.46
N ALA A 32 -1.05 -16.79 -1.56
CA ALA A 32 0.29 -17.12 -2.07
C ALA A 32 1.38 -16.20 -1.47
N ARG A 33 1.12 -14.89 -1.39
CA ARG A 33 2.08 -13.89 -0.85
C ARG A 33 1.34 -12.77 -0.14
N VAL A 34 1.99 -12.23 0.92
CA VAL A 34 1.49 -11.08 1.68
C VAL A 34 2.62 -10.09 1.89
N GLY A 35 2.41 -8.82 1.51
CA GLY A 35 3.32 -7.73 1.83
C GLY A 35 3.16 -7.25 3.28
N VAL A 36 4.27 -6.89 3.91
CA VAL A 36 4.26 -6.24 5.23
C VAL A 36 4.27 -4.73 5.04
N CYS A 37 3.27 -4.07 5.61
CA CYS A 37 3.08 -2.61 5.59
C CYS A 37 3.48 -1.96 6.92
N GLY A 38 3.74 -0.64 6.88
CA GLY A 38 3.91 0.17 8.10
C GLY A 38 2.72 0.08 9.05
N THR A 39 1.50 0.00 8.50
CA THR A 39 0.25 -0.19 9.26
C THR A 39 0.27 -1.49 10.09
N ASP A 40 0.82 -2.59 9.55
CA ASP A 40 0.95 -3.85 10.30
C ASP A 40 1.92 -3.68 11.47
N VAL A 41 3.00 -2.89 11.29
CA VAL A 41 3.96 -2.56 12.34
C VAL A 41 3.32 -1.70 13.44
N GLU A 42 2.50 -0.72 13.07
CA GLU A 42 1.76 0.12 14.04
C GLU A 42 0.77 -0.71 14.86
N PHE A 43 0.04 -1.64 14.24
CA PHE A 43 -0.81 -2.60 14.98
C PHE A 43 0.00 -3.50 15.90
N TYR A 44 1.11 -4.03 15.42
CA TYR A 44 1.98 -4.88 16.24
C TYR A 44 2.53 -4.13 17.48
N LYS A 45 2.91 -2.86 17.31
CA LYS A 45 3.40 -2.01 18.42
C LYS A 45 2.30 -1.49 19.35
N GLY A 46 1.05 -1.46 18.88
CA GLY A 46 -0.07 -0.87 19.63
C GLY A 46 -0.28 0.62 19.37
N ASP A 47 0.42 1.20 18.40
CA ASP A 47 0.40 2.64 18.10
C ASP A 47 -0.75 3.02 17.14
N MET A 48 -1.36 2.05 16.45
CA MET A 48 -2.39 2.32 15.43
C MET A 48 -3.61 3.01 16.02
N ALA A 49 -3.98 4.16 15.46
CA ALA A 49 -5.11 4.98 15.93
C ALA A 49 -6.44 4.21 16.02
N TYR A 50 -6.66 3.18 15.21
CA TYR A 50 -7.86 2.35 15.24
C TYR A 50 -8.01 1.54 16.52
N LEU A 51 -6.93 1.20 17.20
CA LEU A 51 -6.95 0.56 18.51
C LEU A 51 -7.47 1.53 19.59
N HIS A 52 -7.18 2.82 19.44
CA HIS A 52 -7.51 3.84 20.42
C HIS A 52 -8.92 4.45 20.23
N ASN A 53 -9.49 4.36 19.01
CA ASN A 53 -10.82 4.90 18.72
C ASN A 53 -11.92 3.82 18.64
N GLY A 54 -11.58 2.56 18.95
CA GLY A 54 -12.54 1.43 18.95
C GLY A 54 -12.85 0.84 17.58
N SER A 55 -12.14 1.25 16.51
CA SER A 55 -12.33 0.67 15.17
C SER A 55 -11.64 -0.69 15.00
N ALA A 56 -10.68 -1.03 15.88
CA ALA A 56 -10.01 -2.32 15.95
C ALA A 56 -9.74 -2.72 17.39
N GLN A 57 -9.63 -4.03 17.64
CA GLN A 57 -9.28 -4.58 18.96
C GLN A 57 -8.55 -5.92 18.80
N TYR A 58 -7.66 -6.22 19.73
CA TYR A 58 -7.02 -7.54 19.79
C TYR A 58 -8.00 -8.63 20.25
N PRO A 59 -7.84 -9.91 19.80
CA PRO A 59 -6.82 -10.37 18.87
C PRO A 59 -7.15 -9.99 17.42
N LEU A 60 -6.09 -9.76 16.61
CA LEU A 60 -6.18 -9.36 15.21
C LEU A 60 -5.40 -10.31 14.30
N ARG A 61 -5.89 -10.57 13.10
CA ARG A 61 -5.14 -11.14 11.98
C ARG A 61 -4.83 -10.00 11.01
N LEU A 62 -3.56 -9.67 10.87
CA LEU A 62 -3.07 -8.59 10.02
C LEU A 62 -2.85 -9.03 8.57
N GLY A 63 -2.37 -8.12 7.74
CA GLY A 63 -2.03 -8.33 6.33
C GLY A 63 -3.14 -7.91 5.38
N HIS A 64 -2.86 -6.94 4.53
CA HIS A 64 -3.82 -6.35 3.60
C HIS A 64 -3.25 -6.18 2.18
N GLU A 65 -1.97 -6.44 1.99
CA GLU A 65 -1.27 -6.44 0.70
C GLU A 65 -1.07 -7.92 0.28
N TRP A 66 -1.94 -8.47 -0.55
CA TRP A 66 -1.92 -9.92 -0.78
C TRP A 66 -2.26 -10.31 -2.22
N CYS A 67 -1.84 -11.51 -2.61
CA CYS A 67 -2.36 -12.23 -3.76
C CYS A 67 -2.51 -13.72 -3.42
N GLY A 68 -3.29 -14.44 -4.23
CA GLY A 68 -3.50 -15.86 -4.06
C GLY A 68 -4.39 -16.45 -5.14
N THR A 69 -4.90 -17.66 -4.88
CA THR A 69 -5.78 -18.41 -5.79
C THR A 69 -7.10 -18.70 -5.11
N VAL A 70 -8.21 -18.52 -5.80
CA VAL A 70 -9.54 -18.84 -5.27
C VAL A 70 -9.68 -20.34 -5.10
N GLY A 71 -9.73 -20.81 -3.85
CA GLY A 71 -9.84 -22.22 -3.48
C GLY A 71 -11.30 -22.71 -3.32
N SER A 72 -12.21 -21.80 -2.92
CA SER A 72 -13.64 -22.13 -2.80
C SER A 72 -14.53 -20.91 -2.97
N VAL A 73 -15.78 -21.13 -3.38
CA VAL A 73 -16.79 -20.10 -3.61
C VAL A 73 -18.02 -20.35 -2.75
N GLY A 74 -18.63 -19.27 -2.25
CA GLY A 74 -19.89 -19.32 -1.50
C GLY A 74 -21.12 -19.27 -2.38
N GLU A 75 -22.29 -19.40 -1.75
CA GLU A 75 -23.57 -19.28 -2.44
C GLU A 75 -23.69 -17.95 -3.20
N GLY A 76 -24.20 -18.02 -4.44
CA GLY A 76 -24.38 -16.85 -5.31
C GLY A 76 -23.12 -16.34 -5.99
N VAL A 77 -21.96 -16.98 -5.80
CA VAL A 77 -20.73 -16.67 -6.51
C VAL A 77 -20.55 -17.62 -7.69
N ASP A 78 -20.20 -17.06 -8.87
CA ASP A 78 -19.95 -17.87 -10.07
C ASP A 78 -18.74 -18.78 -9.85
N SER A 79 -18.87 -20.06 -10.17
CA SER A 79 -17.80 -21.06 -10.10
C SER A 79 -16.63 -20.79 -11.04
N TRP A 80 -16.79 -19.88 -12.02
CA TRP A 80 -15.73 -19.37 -12.88
C TRP A 80 -14.52 -18.84 -12.08
N TRP A 81 -14.77 -18.34 -10.85
CA TRP A 81 -13.71 -17.84 -9.98
C TRP A 81 -12.78 -18.94 -9.43
N LEU A 82 -13.22 -20.22 -9.38
CA LEU A 82 -12.39 -21.31 -8.86
C LEU A 82 -11.10 -21.45 -9.65
N GLY A 83 -9.97 -21.49 -8.93
CA GLY A 83 -8.64 -21.61 -9.53
C GLY A 83 -8.10 -20.31 -10.16
N ARG A 84 -8.85 -19.19 -10.14
CA ARG A 84 -8.34 -17.90 -10.62
C ARG A 84 -7.36 -17.31 -9.63
N ARG A 85 -6.26 -16.74 -10.18
CA ARG A 85 -5.30 -15.97 -9.41
C ARG A 85 -5.86 -14.56 -9.22
N VAL A 86 -5.83 -14.09 -7.98
CA VAL A 86 -6.51 -12.84 -7.58
C VAL A 86 -5.69 -12.04 -6.58
N THR A 87 -5.96 -10.75 -6.53
CA THR A 87 -5.75 -9.84 -5.40
C THR A 87 -7.08 -9.19 -5.06
N GLY A 88 -7.13 -8.27 -4.10
CA GLY A 88 -8.41 -7.62 -3.80
C GLY A 88 -8.29 -6.33 -3.01
N ASP A 89 -9.38 -5.58 -3.05
CA ASP A 89 -9.53 -4.34 -2.29
C ASP A 89 -9.39 -4.60 -0.78
N THR A 90 -8.60 -3.76 -0.12
CA THR A 90 -8.54 -3.74 1.35
C THR A 90 -9.82 -3.15 1.96
N MET A 91 -10.38 -2.12 1.32
CA MET A 91 -11.53 -1.36 1.80
C MET A 91 -12.86 -1.95 1.32
N LEU A 92 -13.56 -2.65 2.20
CA LEU A 92 -14.83 -3.32 1.92
C LEU A 92 -16.00 -2.42 2.31
N GLY A 93 -16.57 -1.69 1.36
CA GLY A 93 -17.72 -0.82 1.57
C GLY A 93 -19.03 -1.58 1.79
N CYS A 94 -20.08 -0.90 2.27
CA CYS A 94 -21.40 -1.49 2.49
C CYS A 94 -22.17 -1.85 1.20
N GLY A 95 -21.72 -1.41 0.05
CA GLY A 95 -22.30 -1.68 -1.28
C GLY A 95 -23.51 -0.82 -1.67
N HIS A 96 -24.22 -0.18 -0.72
CA HIS A 96 -25.50 0.49 -0.97
C HIS A 96 -25.53 2.01 -0.69
N CYS A 97 -24.58 2.56 0.08
CA CYS A 97 -24.55 4.00 0.33
C CYS A 97 -24.07 4.77 -0.93
N HIS A 98 -24.35 6.06 -0.98
CA HIS A 98 -23.96 6.91 -2.11
C HIS A 98 -22.46 6.83 -2.44
N ARG A 99 -21.58 6.72 -1.44
CA ARG A 99 -20.14 6.56 -1.68
C ARG A 99 -19.82 5.25 -2.39
N CYS A 100 -20.42 4.15 -1.97
CA CYS A 100 -20.22 2.84 -2.59
C CYS A 100 -20.78 2.80 -4.03
N THR A 101 -22.02 3.29 -4.23
CA THR A 101 -22.66 3.27 -5.55
C THR A 101 -22.04 4.25 -6.56
N SER A 102 -21.21 5.20 -6.08
CA SER A 102 -20.43 6.12 -6.93
C SER A 102 -18.94 5.72 -7.07
N GLY A 103 -18.57 4.45 -6.76
CA GLY A 103 -17.20 3.95 -6.91
C GLY A 103 -16.21 4.46 -5.85
N ARG A 104 -16.72 4.96 -4.71
CA ARG A 104 -15.91 5.49 -3.60
C ARG A 104 -16.09 4.66 -2.34
N GLN A 105 -16.13 3.32 -2.47
CA GLN A 105 -16.29 2.37 -1.36
C GLN A 105 -15.22 2.53 -0.28
N HIS A 106 -14.01 2.92 -0.65
CA HIS A 106 -12.88 3.16 0.26
C HIS A 106 -13.14 4.25 1.31
N VAL A 107 -14.08 5.16 1.08
CA VAL A 107 -14.50 6.20 2.03
C VAL A 107 -15.92 5.96 2.57
N CYS A 108 -16.44 4.76 2.48
CA CYS A 108 -17.69 4.36 3.12
C CYS A 108 -17.57 4.49 4.66
N ALA A 109 -18.60 5.03 5.32
CA ALA A 109 -18.59 5.19 6.78
C ALA A 109 -18.59 3.82 7.49
N ASP A 110 -19.32 2.85 6.91
CA ASP A 110 -19.51 1.50 7.46
C ASP A 110 -18.57 0.46 6.82
N ARG A 111 -17.43 0.90 6.29
CA ARG A 111 -16.49 -0.02 5.65
C ARG A 111 -15.77 -0.90 6.67
N TYR A 112 -15.54 -2.13 6.29
CA TYR A 112 -14.51 -2.98 6.87
C TYR A 112 -13.18 -2.76 6.13
N GLU A 113 -12.06 -3.09 6.79
CA GLU A 113 -10.76 -3.11 6.15
C GLU A 113 -10.08 -4.44 6.45
N ILE A 114 -9.70 -5.18 5.41
CA ILE A 114 -9.07 -6.51 5.54
C ILE A 114 -7.80 -6.39 6.40
N GLY A 115 -7.73 -7.14 7.49
CA GLY A 115 -6.58 -7.15 8.40
C GLY A 115 -6.39 -5.88 9.23
N VAL A 116 -7.32 -4.92 9.17
CA VAL A 116 -7.14 -3.58 9.74
C VAL A 116 -8.33 -3.14 10.60
N ARG A 117 -9.55 -3.20 10.08
CA ARG A 117 -10.68 -2.52 10.72
C ARG A 117 -11.91 -3.42 10.86
N HIS A 118 -12.60 -3.26 12.01
CA HIS A 118 -13.84 -3.95 12.36
C HIS A 118 -13.75 -5.49 12.38
N GLY A 119 -12.51 -6.01 12.62
CA GLY A 119 -12.30 -7.44 12.82
C GLY A 119 -12.38 -8.30 11.54
N TRP A 120 -12.35 -7.70 10.34
CA TRP A 120 -12.19 -8.52 9.13
C TRP A 120 -10.79 -9.16 9.14
N PRO A 121 -10.70 -10.50 8.98
CA PRO A 121 -9.40 -11.17 9.06
C PRO A 121 -8.47 -10.75 7.92
N GLY A 122 -7.19 -10.61 8.24
CA GLY A 122 -6.14 -10.32 7.27
C GLY A 122 -5.50 -11.55 6.64
N ALA A 123 -4.65 -11.28 5.67
CA ALA A 123 -4.03 -12.28 4.80
C ALA A 123 -2.73 -12.91 5.35
N LEU A 124 -2.22 -12.47 6.52
CA LEU A 124 -1.11 -13.17 7.18
C LEU A 124 -1.59 -14.53 7.73
N ALA A 125 -2.08 -15.37 6.83
CA ALA A 125 -2.67 -16.68 7.05
C ALA A 125 -2.64 -17.50 5.75
N GLU A 126 -2.80 -18.81 5.85
CA GLU A 126 -2.87 -19.68 4.68
C GLU A 126 -4.12 -19.41 3.80
N ARG A 127 -5.22 -18.92 4.41
CA ARG A 127 -6.49 -18.66 3.71
C ARG A 127 -7.17 -17.38 4.16
N LEU A 128 -7.82 -16.71 3.21
CA LEU A 128 -8.50 -15.44 3.42
C LEU A 128 -9.92 -15.47 2.84
N PRO A 129 -10.98 -15.22 3.65
CA PRO A 129 -12.32 -15.00 3.13
C PRO A 129 -12.48 -13.56 2.60
N VAL A 130 -12.94 -13.41 1.35
CA VAL A 130 -13.08 -12.12 0.67
C VAL A 130 -14.42 -12.02 -0.05
N PRO A 131 -15.13 -10.87 -0.02
CA PRO A 131 -16.27 -10.65 -0.90
C PRO A 131 -15.84 -10.71 -2.37
N VAL A 132 -16.60 -11.42 -3.20
CA VAL A 132 -16.27 -11.51 -4.64
C VAL A 132 -16.19 -10.15 -5.33
N THR A 133 -16.93 -9.16 -4.83
CA THR A 133 -16.94 -7.78 -5.35
C THR A 133 -15.65 -7.00 -5.08
N ALA A 134 -14.80 -7.51 -4.20
CA ALA A 134 -13.50 -6.91 -3.89
C ALA A 134 -12.35 -7.53 -4.71
N LEU A 135 -12.61 -8.57 -5.50
CA LEU A 135 -11.57 -9.29 -6.22
C LEU A 135 -11.18 -8.60 -7.52
N HIS A 136 -9.90 -8.69 -7.83
CA HIS A 136 -9.30 -8.36 -9.12
C HIS A 136 -8.53 -9.59 -9.63
N GLU A 137 -8.84 -10.05 -10.82
CA GLU A 137 -8.13 -11.17 -11.45
C GLU A 137 -6.71 -10.74 -11.85
N LEU A 138 -5.74 -11.61 -11.61
CA LEU A 138 -4.35 -11.41 -12.00
C LEU A 138 -4.04 -12.21 -13.28
N PRO A 139 -3.56 -11.56 -14.35
CA PRO A 139 -3.08 -12.26 -15.53
C PRO A 139 -1.80 -13.05 -15.24
N ASP A 140 -1.51 -14.07 -16.05
CA ASP A 140 -0.34 -14.97 -15.89
C ASP A 140 1.00 -14.21 -15.94
N SER A 141 1.06 -13.04 -16.56
CA SER A 141 2.26 -12.20 -16.63
C SER A 141 2.65 -11.57 -15.27
N ILE A 142 1.73 -11.55 -14.30
CA ILE A 142 1.98 -11.06 -12.94
C ILE A 142 2.23 -12.26 -12.03
N ASP A 143 3.47 -12.42 -11.56
CA ASP A 143 3.82 -13.43 -10.56
C ASP A 143 3.28 -13.08 -9.16
N ASP A 144 3.46 -13.96 -8.19
CA ASP A 144 2.94 -13.74 -6.83
C ASP A 144 3.67 -12.61 -6.10
N THR A 145 4.93 -12.36 -6.45
CA THR A 145 5.71 -11.24 -5.90
C THR A 145 5.10 -9.90 -6.32
N ALA A 146 4.86 -9.73 -7.62
CA ALA A 146 4.22 -8.52 -8.15
C ALA A 146 2.74 -8.44 -7.73
N GLY A 147 2.05 -9.59 -7.64
CA GLY A 147 0.65 -9.68 -7.23
C GLY A 147 0.39 -9.12 -5.82
N ALA A 148 1.26 -9.42 -4.86
CA ALA A 148 1.17 -8.87 -3.50
C ALA A 148 1.45 -7.36 -3.44
N LEU A 149 2.05 -6.78 -4.48
CA LEU A 149 2.37 -5.35 -4.56
C LEU A 149 1.32 -4.53 -5.33
N ILE A 150 0.22 -5.13 -5.76
CA ILE A 150 -0.89 -4.41 -6.41
C ILE A 150 -1.52 -3.41 -5.45
N GLU A 151 -1.75 -3.79 -4.18
CA GLU A 151 -2.34 -2.89 -3.19
C GLU A 151 -1.46 -1.66 -2.95
N PRO A 152 -0.19 -1.75 -2.54
CA PRO A 152 0.64 -0.55 -2.39
C PRO A 152 0.84 0.17 -3.73
N GLY A 153 0.84 -0.54 -4.86
CA GLY A 153 0.85 0.03 -6.20
C GLY A 153 -0.34 0.95 -6.45
N GLY A 154 -1.54 0.55 -6.03
CA GLY A 154 -2.75 1.35 -6.18
C GLY A 154 -2.69 2.68 -5.44
N ASN A 155 -2.16 2.67 -4.23
CA ASN A 155 -1.89 3.89 -3.47
C ASN A 155 -0.92 4.82 -4.22
N ALA A 156 0.20 4.27 -4.70
CA ALA A 156 1.24 5.01 -5.41
C ALA A 156 0.77 5.53 -6.79
N LEU A 157 0.02 4.72 -7.55
CA LEU A 157 -0.55 5.16 -8.83
C LEU A 157 -1.54 6.32 -8.64
N ARG A 158 -2.38 6.27 -7.60
CA ARG A 158 -3.27 7.38 -7.26
C ARG A 158 -2.51 8.66 -6.93
N ALA A 159 -1.40 8.55 -6.20
CA ALA A 159 -0.56 9.69 -5.89
C ALA A 159 0.08 10.27 -7.16
N ALA A 160 0.62 9.45 -8.06
CA ALA A 160 1.18 9.87 -9.33
C ALA A 160 0.11 10.54 -10.24
N LEU A 161 -1.08 9.97 -10.34
CA LEU A 161 -2.21 10.59 -11.09
C LEU A 161 -2.65 11.93 -10.48
N ALA A 162 -2.76 12.01 -9.15
CA ALA A 162 -3.16 13.23 -8.45
C ALA A 162 -2.11 14.34 -8.57
N SER A 163 -0.83 14.00 -8.72
CA SER A 163 0.24 14.97 -8.95
C SER A 163 0.16 15.62 -10.34
N GLY A 164 -0.57 15.02 -11.28
CA GLY A 164 -0.62 15.48 -12.66
C GLY A 164 0.67 15.18 -13.42
N ALA A 165 1.34 14.07 -13.08
CA ALA A 165 2.54 13.61 -13.77
C ALA A 165 2.25 13.40 -15.27
N GLU A 166 3.00 14.09 -16.12
CA GLU A 166 2.90 14.02 -17.59
C GLU A 166 4.21 14.56 -18.21
N PRO A 167 4.44 14.39 -19.53
CA PRO A 167 5.61 14.91 -20.17
C PRO A 167 5.79 16.42 -19.97
N GLY A 168 6.99 16.83 -19.57
CA GLY A 168 7.35 18.22 -19.31
C GLY A 168 7.02 18.71 -17.90
N ARG A 169 6.39 17.87 -17.04
CA ARG A 169 6.18 18.19 -15.62
C ARG A 169 7.31 17.69 -14.76
N ARG A 170 7.71 18.50 -13.79
CA ARG A 170 8.68 18.16 -12.75
C ARG A 170 7.95 17.75 -11.48
N VAL A 171 8.13 16.51 -11.06
CA VAL A 171 7.53 15.93 -9.87
C VAL A 171 8.61 15.62 -8.83
N LEU A 172 8.45 16.13 -7.61
CA LEU A 172 9.26 15.70 -6.48
C LEU A 172 8.51 14.59 -5.74
N VAL A 173 9.16 13.45 -5.53
CA VAL A 173 8.69 12.42 -4.58
C VAL A 173 9.53 12.52 -3.31
N TRP A 174 8.89 12.86 -2.20
CA TRP A 174 9.52 12.90 -0.89
C TRP A 174 9.24 11.63 -0.13
N GLY A 175 10.27 10.84 0.12
CA GLY A 175 10.21 9.50 0.69
C GLY A 175 10.59 8.42 -0.33
N SER A 176 11.62 7.63 0.00
CA SER A 176 12.13 6.51 -0.83
C SER A 176 11.75 5.14 -0.25
N GLY A 177 10.60 5.06 0.45
CA GLY A 177 9.98 3.80 0.87
C GLY A 177 9.21 3.12 -0.27
N THR A 178 8.49 2.04 0.03
CA THR A 178 7.72 1.27 -0.96
C THR A 178 6.77 2.15 -1.78
N ILE A 179 5.96 2.98 -1.12
CA ILE A 179 4.99 3.87 -1.79
C ILE A 179 5.71 4.91 -2.63
N GLY A 180 6.76 5.56 -2.10
CA GLY A 180 7.51 6.57 -2.83
C GLY A 180 8.19 6.00 -4.08
N LEU A 181 8.87 4.84 -3.97
CA LEU A 181 9.53 4.20 -5.11
C LEU A 181 8.55 3.69 -6.18
N LEU A 182 7.35 3.24 -5.79
CA LEU A 182 6.29 2.93 -6.74
C LEU A 182 5.74 4.21 -7.40
N ALA A 183 5.56 5.30 -6.64
CA ALA A 183 5.13 6.57 -7.19
C ALA A 183 6.15 7.13 -8.21
N VAL A 184 7.46 6.97 -7.95
CA VAL A 184 8.52 7.27 -8.92
C VAL A 184 8.31 6.50 -10.22
N GLN A 185 8.17 5.17 -10.14
CA GLN A 185 7.99 4.35 -11.34
C GLN A 185 6.74 4.76 -12.13
N PHE A 186 5.62 5.01 -11.45
CA PHE A 186 4.38 5.44 -12.11
C PHE A 186 4.52 6.83 -12.74
N ALA A 187 5.11 7.80 -12.04
CA ALA A 187 5.29 9.15 -12.58
C ALA A 187 6.26 9.16 -13.79
N VAL A 188 7.36 8.40 -13.71
CA VAL A 188 8.29 8.19 -14.84
C VAL A 188 7.57 7.51 -16.02
N ALA A 189 6.76 6.48 -15.76
CA ALA A 189 5.99 5.79 -16.80
C ALA A 189 4.90 6.67 -17.44
N GLN A 190 4.49 7.76 -16.78
CA GLN A 190 3.61 8.80 -17.32
C GLN A 190 4.39 9.90 -18.06
N GLY A 191 5.71 9.87 -18.03
CA GLY A 191 6.61 10.78 -18.78
C GLY A 191 7.08 12.00 -18.01
N ALA A 192 6.83 12.10 -16.71
CA ALA A 192 7.29 13.21 -15.90
C ALA A 192 8.81 13.15 -15.61
N ASP A 193 9.42 14.31 -15.39
CA ASP A 193 10.76 14.44 -14.83
C ASP A 193 10.70 14.32 -13.31
N VAL A 194 11.16 13.19 -12.76
CA VAL A 194 11.01 12.87 -11.34
C VAL A 194 12.31 13.09 -10.58
N ASP A 195 12.24 13.86 -9.51
CA ASP A 195 13.28 13.97 -8.49
C ASP A 195 12.80 13.26 -7.20
N VAL A 196 13.73 12.69 -6.43
CA VAL A 196 13.42 11.93 -5.21
C VAL A 196 14.27 12.42 -4.05
N VAL A 197 13.66 12.47 -2.88
CA VAL A 197 14.36 12.70 -1.61
C VAL A 197 14.12 11.54 -0.67
N GLY A 198 15.18 11.04 -0.04
CA GLY A 198 15.11 9.91 0.89
C GLY A 198 16.24 9.91 1.91
N HIS A 199 16.25 8.90 2.80
CA HIS A 199 17.22 8.80 3.88
C HIS A 199 18.31 7.74 3.66
N HIS A 200 18.15 6.86 2.66
CA HIS A 200 19.05 5.72 2.45
C HIS A 200 19.54 5.68 1.02
N GLU A 201 20.85 5.65 0.82
CA GLU A 201 21.47 5.64 -0.51
C GLU A 201 21.06 4.41 -1.34
N GLU A 202 20.82 3.26 -0.70
CA GLU A 202 20.37 2.04 -1.37
C GLU A 202 19.02 2.26 -2.08
N THR A 203 18.05 2.88 -1.39
CA THR A 203 16.73 3.17 -1.99
C THR A 203 16.77 4.32 -2.98
N LEU A 204 17.69 5.28 -2.82
CA LEU A 204 17.94 6.33 -3.80
C LEU A 204 18.60 5.79 -5.07
N ALA A 205 19.52 4.82 -4.95
CA ALA A 205 20.08 4.11 -6.10
C ALA A 205 18.99 3.35 -6.87
N MET A 206 18.02 2.74 -6.17
CA MET A 206 16.86 2.13 -6.80
C MET A 206 16.00 3.17 -7.54
N ALA A 207 15.74 4.34 -6.92
CA ALA A 207 14.99 5.40 -7.58
C ALA A 207 15.64 5.83 -8.90
N ARG A 208 16.99 5.97 -8.92
CA ARG A 208 17.73 6.26 -10.16
C ARG A 208 17.56 5.15 -11.20
N SER A 209 17.61 3.88 -10.78
CA SER A 209 17.41 2.74 -11.69
C SER A 209 15.97 2.68 -12.26
N PHE A 210 14.99 3.26 -11.57
CA PHE A 210 13.61 3.40 -12.03
C PHE A 210 13.38 4.63 -12.92
N GLY A 211 14.44 5.41 -13.20
CA GLY A 211 14.37 6.55 -14.09
C GLY A 211 14.20 7.89 -13.39
N ALA A 212 14.37 7.99 -12.08
CA ALA A 212 14.43 9.29 -11.41
C ALA A 212 15.62 10.09 -11.94
N ARG A 213 15.37 11.36 -12.29
CA ARG A 213 16.38 12.29 -12.83
C ARG A 213 17.41 12.65 -11.78
N ARG A 214 16.97 12.89 -10.55
CA ARG A 214 17.80 13.16 -9.36
C ARG A 214 17.27 12.36 -8.18
N ALA A 215 18.20 11.89 -7.34
CA ALA A 215 17.86 11.25 -6.08
C ALA A 215 18.87 11.70 -5.03
N THR A 216 18.37 12.38 -4.00
CA THR A 216 19.17 13.19 -3.06
C THR A 216 18.87 12.76 -1.63
N LEU A 217 19.89 12.71 -0.77
CA LEU A 217 19.70 12.52 0.66
C LEU A 217 18.97 13.73 1.28
N SER A 218 18.17 13.48 2.29
CA SER A 218 17.31 14.50 2.90
C SER A 218 18.07 15.62 3.62
N ASP A 219 19.33 15.38 4.00
CA ASP A 219 20.22 16.33 4.67
C ASP A 219 21.06 17.18 3.70
N GLU A 220 21.07 16.85 2.40
CA GLU A 220 21.81 17.60 1.37
C GLU A 220 21.07 18.86 0.87
N GLY A 221 19.82 19.04 1.30
CA GLY A 221 18.95 20.12 0.85
C GLY A 221 18.29 19.84 -0.50
N ILE A 222 17.08 20.38 -0.67
CA ILE A 222 16.30 20.22 -1.89
C ILE A 222 16.35 21.52 -2.68
N GLU A 223 16.82 21.45 -3.91
CA GLU A 223 16.93 22.61 -4.80
C GLU A 223 15.83 22.59 -5.87
N GLY A 224 15.26 23.74 -6.10
CA GLY A 224 14.33 23.96 -7.22
C GLY A 224 12.88 24.05 -6.80
N ILE A 225 12.05 24.29 -7.80
CA ILE A 225 10.59 24.40 -7.69
C ILE A 225 9.99 23.34 -8.61
N TYR A 226 8.90 22.75 -8.19
CA TYR A 226 8.27 21.60 -8.84
C TYR A 226 6.81 21.90 -9.21
N ASP A 227 6.34 21.37 -10.31
CA ASP A 227 4.92 21.40 -10.68
C ASP A 227 4.07 20.68 -9.62
N SER A 228 4.65 19.63 -9.01
CA SER A 228 4.00 18.92 -7.90
C SER A 228 4.99 18.25 -6.96
N VAL A 229 4.57 18.07 -5.71
CA VAL A 229 5.28 17.31 -4.68
C VAL A 229 4.36 16.21 -4.14
N ILE A 230 4.86 14.97 -4.12
CA ILE A 230 4.21 13.82 -3.50
C ILE A 230 4.93 13.56 -2.16
N ASP A 231 4.24 13.80 -1.04
CA ASP A 231 4.72 13.43 0.29
C ASP A 231 4.31 11.99 0.61
N ALA A 232 5.28 11.08 0.53
CA ALA A 232 5.17 9.66 0.88
C ALA A 232 5.96 9.34 2.16
N THR A 233 6.06 10.30 3.09
CA THR A 233 6.78 10.16 4.35
C THR A 233 5.83 10.02 5.55
N ASN A 234 6.38 9.68 6.69
CA ASN A 234 5.71 9.74 7.99
C ASN A 234 6.24 10.90 8.87
N ASN A 235 6.86 11.91 8.28
CA ASN A 235 7.43 13.05 8.97
C ASN A 235 6.46 14.23 8.97
N SER A 236 6.07 14.71 10.17
CA SER A 236 5.10 15.80 10.33
C SER A 236 5.58 17.17 9.84
N SER A 237 6.88 17.38 9.57
CA SER A 237 7.39 18.64 9.01
C SER A 237 7.29 18.71 7.48
N VAL A 238 7.36 17.57 6.79
CA VAL A 238 7.41 17.50 5.32
C VAL A 238 6.19 18.14 4.64
N PRO A 239 4.95 18.04 5.15
CA PRO A 239 3.80 18.70 4.54
C PRO A 239 3.94 20.22 4.39
N ALA A 240 4.58 20.89 5.36
CA ALA A 240 4.85 22.33 5.28
C ALA A 240 5.99 22.65 4.29
N ASP A 241 7.06 21.87 4.35
CA ASP A 241 8.23 22.04 3.48
C ASP A 241 7.86 21.77 2.01
N ALA A 242 6.97 20.80 1.75
CA ALA A 242 6.45 20.51 0.42
C ALA A 242 5.76 21.72 -0.23
N LEU A 243 5.01 22.51 0.54
CA LEU A 243 4.38 23.74 0.04
C LEU A 243 5.40 24.78 -0.43
N ALA A 244 6.56 24.85 0.19
CA ALA A 244 7.60 25.81 -0.18
C ALA A 244 8.32 25.43 -1.50
N LEU A 245 8.17 24.19 -1.96
CA LEU A 245 8.83 23.66 -3.16
C LEU A 245 7.88 23.56 -4.37
N VAL A 246 6.60 23.86 -4.19
CA VAL A 246 5.62 23.83 -5.28
C VAL A 246 5.51 25.19 -5.94
N GLU A 247 5.50 25.21 -7.27
CA GLU A 247 5.27 26.43 -8.04
C GLU A 247 3.84 26.98 -7.85
N PRO A 248 3.60 28.28 -8.07
CA PRO A 248 2.24 28.82 -8.09
C PRO A 248 1.34 28.09 -9.10
N GLY A 249 0.15 27.69 -8.65
CA GLY A 249 -0.78 26.88 -9.42
C GLY A 249 -0.48 25.37 -9.39
N GLY A 250 0.57 24.96 -8.69
CA GLY A 250 1.01 23.55 -8.59
C GLY A 250 0.21 22.71 -7.59
N ARG A 251 0.71 21.51 -7.29
CA ARG A 251 0.00 20.52 -6.45
C ARG A 251 0.87 19.93 -5.37
N VAL A 252 0.29 19.69 -4.19
CA VAL A 252 0.87 18.83 -3.15
C VAL A 252 -0.04 17.65 -2.93
N VAL A 253 0.52 16.43 -2.98
CA VAL A 253 -0.20 15.18 -2.77
C VAL A 253 0.31 14.54 -1.49
N TYR A 254 -0.58 14.42 -0.49
CA TYR A 254 -0.29 13.78 0.78
C TYR A 254 -0.77 12.34 0.79
N ILE A 255 0.13 11.39 0.90
CA ILE A 255 -0.15 9.97 1.02
C ILE A 255 0.53 9.36 2.25
N GLY A 256 1.61 9.96 2.72
CA GLY A 256 2.23 9.59 3.97
C GLY A 256 1.39 9.99 5.18
N LEU A 257 1.48 9.22 6.25
CA LEU A 257 0.80 9.48 7.51
C LEU A 257 1.84 9.62 8.62
N ALA A 258 1.91 10.82 9.22
CA ALA A 258 2.67 11.06 10.44
C ALA A 258 1.85 10.66 11.67
N SER A 259 2.55 10.29 12.75
CA SER A 259 1.91 10.00 14.05
C SER A 259 1.33 11.24 14.73
N GLU A 260 1.78 12.43 14.32
CA GLU A 260 1.37 13.72 14.88
C GLU A 260 0.83 14.65 13.78
N PRO A 261 -0.04 15.61 14.13
CA PRO A 261 -0.54 16.60 13.19
C PRO A 261 0.58 17.48 12.63
N SER A 262 0.52 17.76 11.32
CA SER A 262 1.43 18.68 10.65
C SER A 262 0.89 20.12 10.74
N LEU A 263 1.79 21.08 10.94
CA LEU A 263 1.47 22.51 10.88
C LEU A 263 1.69 23.03 9.46
N ILE A 264 0.64 23.48 8.81
CA ILE A 264 0.67 24.04 7.46
C ILE A 264 0.19 25.49 7.48
N ASP A 265 0.95 26.42 6.90
CA ASP A 265 0.50 27.79 6.68
C ASP A 265 -0.40 27.87 5.43
N THR A 266 -1.70 27.84 5.64
CA THR A 266 -2.68 27.87 4.55
C THR A 266 -2.68 29.19 3.76
N ARG A 267 -2.06 30.28 4.27
CA ARG A 267 -1.89 31.53 3.51
C ARG A 267 -0.98 31.31 2.31
N LEU A 268 0.05 30.49 2.46
CA LEU A 268 0.95 30.14 1.34
C LEU A 268 0.17 29.41 0.24
N MET A 269 -0.72 28.48 0.60
CA MET A 269 -1.57 27.79 -0.38
C MET A 269 -2.47 28.77 -1.15
N VAL A 270 -3.11 29.71 -0.42
CA VAL A 270 -4.03 30.69 -1.03
C VAL A 270 -3.26 31.65 -1.94
N LEU A 271 -2.12 32.18 -1.48
CA LEU A 271 -1.34 33.18 -2.23
C LEU A 271 -0.65 32.59 -3.46
N ALA A 272 -0.39 31.31 -3.47
CA ALA A 272 0.22 30.60 -4.61
C ALA A 272 -0.78 29.75 -5.41
N ASP A 273 -2.09 29.81 -5.09
CA ASP A 273 -3.14 29.02 -5.76
C ASP A 273 -2.85 27.50 -5.81
N VAL A 274 -2.28 26.95 -4.73
CA VAL A 274 -1.84 25.54 -4.66
C VAL A 274 -3.02 24.62 -4.35
N THR A 275 -3.12 23.51 -5.10
CA THR A 275 -4.04 22.42 -4.82
C THR A 275 -3.40 21.39 -3.89
N ALA A 276 -4.01 21.11 -2.73
CA ALA A 276 -3.61 20.02 -1.84
C ALA A 276 -4.57 18.84 -1.94
N VAL A 277 -4.03 17.63 -2.08
CA VAL A 277 -4.81 16.39 -2.28
C VAL A 277 -4.36 15.33 -1.29
N GLY A 278 -5.30 14.77 -0.51
CA GLY A 278 -5.07 13.59 0.32
C GLY A 278 -5.44 12.29 -0.43
N ILE A 279 -4.61 11.28 -0.34
CA ILE A 279 -4.85 9.96 -0.94
C ILE A 279 -5.07 8.93 0.17
N LEU A 280 -6.21 8.25 0.13
CA LEU A 280 -6.54 7.12 1.00
C LEU A 280 -6.91 5.91 0.13
N SER A 281 -6.25 4.76 0.33
CA SER A 281 -6.56 3.47 -0.29
C SER A 281 -6.18 3.32 -1.77
N ALA A 282 -5.89 2.08 -2.12
CA ALA A 282 -5.58 1.63 -3.48
C ALA A 282 -6.82 1.43 -4.36
N SER A 283 -7.99 1.17 -3.76
CA SER A 283 -9.19 0.64 -4.43
C SER A 283 -9.52 1.25 -5.80
N PRO A 284 -9.52 2.58 -5.98
CA PRO A 284 -9.86 3.16 -7.28
C PRO A 284 -8.82 2.94 -8.39
N ALA A 285 -7.61 2.44 -8.07
CA ALA A 285 -6.52 2.33 -9.02
C ALA A 285 -5.97 0.90 -9.21
N MET A 286 -6.46 -0.09 -8.48
CA MET A 286 -5.91 -1.46 -8.53
C MET A 286 -5.93 -2.04 -9.95
N GLN A 287 -7.00 -1.85 -10.72
CA GLN A 287 -7.06 -2.31 -12.11
C GLN A 287 -5.99 -1.64 -12.98
N GLY A 288 -5.76 -0.33 -12.80
CA GLY A 288 -4.70 0.39 -13.51
C GLY A 288 -3.30 -0.13 -13.16
N VAL A 289 -3.06 -0.49 -11.89
CA VAL A 289 -1.78 -1.10 -11.48
C VAL A 289 -1.58 -2.45 -12.18
N ILE A 290 -2.61 -3.29 -12.23
CA ILE A 290 -2.55 -4.58 -12.93
C ILE A 290 -2.14 -4.37 -14.39
N GLU A 291 -2.69 -3.36 -15.07
CA GLU A 291 -2.32 -3.02 -16.45
C GLU A 291 -0.87 -2.55 -16.59
N TYR A 292 -0.39 -1.69 -15.66
CA TYR A 292 1.01 -1.24 -15.67
C TYR A 292 1.99 -2.39 -15.41
N PHE A 293 1.70 -3.27 -14.45
CA PHE A 293 2.56 -4.40 -14.12
C PHE A 293 2.52 -5.46 -15.24
N ALA A 294 1.34 -5.81 -15.73
CA ALA A 294 1.17 -6.80 -16.80
C ALA A 294 1.86 -6.38 -18.10
N SER A 295 1.87 -5.09 -18.42
CA SER A 295 2.55 -4.55 -19.60
C SER A 295 4.06 -4.35 -19.42
N GLY A 296 4.60 -4.53 -18.21
CA GLY A 296 6.01 -4.30 -17.89
C GLY A 296 6.42 -2.82 -17.88
N ARG A 297 5.48 -1.87 -17.93
CA ARG A 297 5.77 -0.44 -17.82
C ARG A 297 6.25 -0.05 -16.42
N VAL A 298 5.83 -0.80 -15.41
CA VAL A 298 6.28 -0.70 -14.02
C VAL A 298 6.59 -2.10 -13.52
N ASP A 299 7.75 -2.28 -12.90
CA ASP A 299 8.16 -3.53 -12.27
C ASP A 299 8.36 -3.34 -10.75
N PRO A 300 7.45 -3.86 -9.91
CA PRO A 300 7.56 -3.71 -8.47
C PRO A 300 8.54 -4.69 -7.81
N ARG A 301 8.95 -5.77 -8.49
CA ARG A 301 9.75 -6.86 -7.91
C ARG A 301 11.07 -6.43 -7.28
N PRO A 302 11.84 -5.47 -7.84
CA PRO A 302 13.06 -5.00 -7.21
C PRO A 302 12.87 -4.37 -5.82
N LEU A 303 11.63 -3.97 -5.47
CA LEU A 303 11.31 -3.42 -4.15
C LEU A 303 11.33 -4.49 -3.05
N VAL A 304 11.24 -5.77 -3.41
CA VAL A 304 11.18 -6.87 -2.43
C VAL A 304 12.58 -7.26 -2.00
N ALA A 305 12.86 -7.07 -0.71
CA ALA A 305 14.13 -7.45 -0.11
C ALA A 305 14.25 -8.95 0.14
N ALA A 306 13.18 -9.56 0.62
CA ALA A 306 13.10 -11.00 0.86
C ALA A 306 11.65 -11.46 0.98
N THR A 307 11.42 -12.76 0.76
CA THR A 307 10.19 -13.47 1.11
C THR A 307 10.53 -14.48 2.21
N VAL A 308 9.81 -14.41 3.33
CA VAL A 308 10.08 -15.25 4.51
C VAL A 308 8.85 -16.07 4.91
N PRO A 309 9.01 -17.18 5.66
CA PRO A 309 7.89 -17.97 6.17
C PRO A 309 7.01 -17.18 7.15
N LEU A 310 5.74 -17.62 7.30
CA LEU A 310 4.78 -17.04 8.25
C LEU A 310 5.32 -16.97 9.69
N ALA A 311 6.12 -17.95 10.09
CA ALA A 311 6.74 -18.00 11.43
C ALA A 311 7.68 -16.82 11.72
N GLU A 312 8.25 -16.20 10.70
CA GLU A 312 9.17 -15.06 10.86
C GLU A 312 8.47 -13.70 10.91
N THR A 313 7.15 -13.66 10.71
CA THR A 313 6.39 -12.40 10.66
C THR A 313 6.62 -11.51 11.89
N ALA A 314 6.64 -12.07 13.12
CA ALA A 314 6.90 -11.31 14.34
C ALA A 314 8.29 -10.64 14.32
N ALA A 315 9.30 -11.32 13.78
CA ALA A 315 10.63 -10.78 13.64
C ALA A 315 10.66 -9.59 12.67
N ILE A 316 9.98 -9.71 11.54
CA ILE A 316 9.87 -8.63 10.55
C ILE A 316 9.13 -7.43 11.13
N LEU A 317 8.00 -7.63 11.81
CA LEU A 317 7.24 -6.55 12.46
C LEU A 317 8.04 -5.86 13.58
N ALA A 318 8.93 -6.58 14.23
CA ALA A 318 9.89 -6.03 15.21
C ALA A 318 11.08 -5.30 14.57
N GLY A 319 11.11 -5.16 13.22
CA GLY A 319 12.15 -4.45 12.48
C GLY A 319 13.40 -5.28 12.17
N ARG A 320 13.38 -6.59 12.38
CA ARG A 320 14.50 -7.48 12.03
C ARG A 320 14.40 -7.90 10.56
N ARG A 321 15.50 -7.82 9.84
CA ARG A 321 15.60 -8.30 8.46
C ARG A 321 16.51 -9.52 8.37
N PRO A 322 16.24 -10.49 7.47
CA PRO A 322 17.18 -11.55 7.16
C PRO A 322 18.55 -10.99 6.76
N SER A 323 19.62 -11.68 7.08
CA SER A 323 20.99 -11.24 6.78
C SER A 323 21.31 -11.22 5.29
N ASP A 324 20.57 -11.96 4.49
CA ASP A 324 20.66 -12.06 3.03
C ASP A 324 19.59 -11.23 2.30
N ALA A 325 18.82 -10.41 3.03
CA ALA A 325 17.83 -9.53 2.44
C ALA A 325 18.47 -8.50 1.50
N GLY A 326 17.88 -8.33 0.33
CA GLY A 326 18.25 -7.29 -0.63
C GLY A 326 17.97 -5.87 -0.12
N PRO A 327 18.34 -4.83 -0.91
CA PRO A 327 18.21 -3.43 -0.52
C PRO A 327 16.77 -2.89 -0.55
N GLY A 328 15.84 -3.62 -1.13
CA GLY A 328 14.44 -3.19 -1.28
C GLY A 328 13.76 -2.90 0.06
N PRO A 329 12.81 -1.97 0.12
CA PRO A 329 12.13 -1.60 1.37
C PRO A 329 11.03 -2.60 1.79
N LYS A 330 10.60 -3.51 0.92
CA LYS A 330 9.44 -4.40 1.13
C LYS A 330 9.87 -5.80 1.54
N MET A 331 9.19 -6.32 2.56
CA MET A 331 9.24 -7.73 2.95
C MET A 331 7.94 -8.43 2.54
N LEU A 332 8.05 -9.64 2.00
CA LEU A 332 6.91 -10.51 1.74
C LEU A 332 6.91 -11.72 2.68
N ILE A 333 5.70 -12.19 2.97
CA ILE A 333 5.46 -13.43 3.72
C ILE A 333 4.88 -14.47 2.77
N ASP A 334 5.44 -15.69 2.84
CA ASP A 334 4.86 -16.89 2.25
C ASP A 334 4.14 -17.67 3.37
N PRO A 335 2.80 -17.72 3.38
CA PRO A 335 2.07 -18.40 4.45
C PRO A 335 2.23 -19.92 4.44
N HIS A 336 2.66 -20.50 3.32
CA HIS A 336 2.82 -21.95 3.14
C HIS A 336 4.25 -22.43 3.32
N ALA A 337 5.23 -21.54 3.35
CA ALA A 337 6.61 -21.92 3.61
C ALA A 337 6.83 -22.31 5.08
N GLY A 338 7.63 -23.36 5.32
CA GLY A 338 8.07 -23.86 6.64
C GLY A 338 7.26 -24.99 7.20
#